data_be158f0fce139b019bd1a76c10664116
#
_entry.id   be158f0fce139b019bd1a76c10664116
#
_cell.length_a   1.000
_cell.length_b   1.000
_cell.length_c   1.000
_cell.angle_alpha   90.00
_cell.angle_beta   90.00
_cell.angle_gamma   90.00
#
_symmetry.space_group_name_H-M   'P 1'
#
loop_
_entity.id
_entity.type
_entity.pdbx_description
1 polymer ?
#
loop_
_entity_poly.entity_id
_entity_poly.type
_entity_poly.pdbx_seq_one_letter_code
_entity_poly.pdbx_strand_id
1 'polypeptide(L)'
;GENTICCKNGYGKAVFAFEDLDIRRKQLVWEPEHPNLIEVTVTVKNPVIDDVVHTYFGLRDIRVENGAVLLNQAPFYQRLILDQGYWPQTLLTPPDEEAIQKDILLAKSMGFNGARKHQKIEDPRYYYWADRLGFLVWGELPSAYCFNDNAMENSIRELTEFVERDYNHPSVIAWVPVNESWGVRGVQANRQQQAYVRTLYYLLKALDPARLVSANDGWEQVSETDICAVHDYALSTETADKYNDLERILGTYSESRMLFAEGNAYRGQPILITEFGGISFADDSKKGWGYYKSAESREEFLARLGPVLRYLKKSRKFSGYCYTQLTDVMQEVNGLLTEDREPKVPLEQLKAIFAGQ
;
A
#
# COMPACT_ATOMS: atom_id res chain seq x y z
N GLY A 1 -26.15 17.47 -7.87
CA GLY A 1 -26.52 18.71 -7.15
C GLY A 1 -25.62 19.85 -7.56
N GLU A 2 -26.08 21.06 -7.34
CA GLU A 2 -25.32 22.28 -7.57
C GLU A 2 -25.30 23.09 -6.26
N ASN A 3 -24.18 23.73 -5.96
CA ASN A 3 -24.04 24.57 -4.81
C ASN A 3 -23.20 25.81 -5.15
N THR A 4 -23.65 26.98 -4.80
CA THR A 4 -22.94 28.25 -5.02
C THR A 4 -22.47 28.80 -3.68
N ILE A 5 -21.19 29.07 -3.54
CA ILE A 5 -20.60 29.60 -2.31
C ILE A 5 -19.78 30.86 -2.59
N CYS A 6 -19.73 31.76 -1.64
CA CYS A 6 -18.87 32.93 -1.67
C CYS A 6 -17.52 32.60 -0.99
N CYS A 7 -16.43 32.66 -1.76
CA CYS A 7 -15.09 32.48 -1.19
C CYS A 7 -14.64 33.74 -0.43
N LYS A 8 -14.09 33.53 0.78
CA LYS A 8 -13.44 34.59 1.56
C LYS A 8 -11.94 34.28 1.66
N ASN A 9 -11.12 35.25 1.30
CA ASN A 9 -9.66 35.06 1.31
C ASN A 9 -9.17 33.83 0.48
N GLY A 10 -9.82 33.57 -0.67
CA GLY A 10 -9.47 32.43 -1.52
C GLY A 10 -9.99 31.06 -1.05
N TYR A 11 -10.75 31.02 0.06
CA TYR A 11 -11.25 29.77 0.62
C TYR A 11 -12.79 29.73 0.61
N GLY A 12 -13.32 28.55 0.28
CA GLY A 12 -14.74 28.26 0.34
C GLY A 12 -14.98 26.77 0.62
N LYS A 13 -16.10 26.44 1.29
CA LYS A 13 -16.50 25.07 1.60
C LYS A 13 -17.94 24.84 1.21
N ALA A 14 -18.18 23.79 0.44
CA ALA A 14 -19.52 23.28 0.12
C ALA A 14 -19.70 21.89 0.71
N VAL A 15 -20.92 21.55 1.10
CA VAL A 15 -21.30 20.24 1.60
C VAL A 15 -22.42 19.71 0.71
N PHE A 16 -22.26 18.51 0.18
CA PHE A 16 -23.28 17.79 -0.58
C PHE A 16 -23.79 16.63 0.25
N ALA A 17 -25.11 16.56 0.43
CA ALA A 17 -25.77 15.42 1.05
C ALA A 17 -26.22 14.44 -0.04
N PHE A 18 -25.99 13.16 0.22
CA PHE A 18 -26.45 12.05 -0.63
C PHE A 18 -27.60 11.34 0.11
N GLU A 19 -28.81 11.88 0.00
CA GLU A 19 -30.00 11.40 0.73
C GLU A 19 -30.34 9.94 0.38
N ASP A 20 -30.03 9.50 -0.86
CA ASP A 20 -30.31 8.15 -1.34
C ASP A 20 -29.11 7.20 -1.23
N LEU A 21 -28.11 7.52 -0.41
CA LEU A 21 -26.87 6.72 -0.35
C LEU A 21 -27.15 5.24 -0.03
N ASP A 22 -28.05 4.95 0.89
CA ASP A 22 -28.41 3.58 1.27
C ASP A 22 -29.05 2.80 0.15
N ILE A 23 -29.89 3.46 -0.67
CA ILE A 23 -30.60 2.84 -1.81
C ILE A 23 -29.68 2.71 -3.01
N ARG A 24 -28.84 3.72 -3.26
CA ARG A 24 -27.97 3.82 -4.43
C ARG A 24 -26.52 3.43 -4.13
N ARG A 25 -26.26 2.76 -3.03
CA ARG A 25 -24.92 2.43 -2.55
C ARG A 25 -24.05 1.80 -3.65
N LYS A 26 -24.55 0.79 -4.35
CA LYS A 26 -23.82 0.11 -5.45
C LYS A 26 -23.46 1.00 -6.64
N GLN A 27 -24.12 2.14 -6.80
CA GLN A 27 -23.89 3.09 -7.88
C GLN A 27 -23.02 4.28 -7.49
N LEU A 28 -22.93 4.57 -6.19
CA LEU A 28 -22.25 5.75 -5.66
C LEU A 28 -20.95 5.44 -4.94
N VAL A 29 -20.88 4.28 -4.27
CA VAL A 29 -19.71 3.92 -3.47
C VAL A 29 -18.61 3.36 -4.37
N TRP A 30 -17.40 3.82 -4.15
CA TRP A 30 -16.20 3.34 -4.83
C TRP A 30 -15.65 2.09 -4.12
N GLU A 31 -15.36 1.08 -4.90
CA GLU A 31 -14.65 -0.14 -4.49
C GLU A 31 -13.89 -0.74 -5.69
N PRO A 32 -12.91 -1.64 -5.50
CA PRO A 32 -12.10 -2.19 -6.60
C PRO A 32 -12.90 -2.86 -7.71
N GLU A 33 -14.01 -3.52 -7.37
CA GLU A 33 -14.90 -4.20 -8.33
C GLU A 33 -15.84 -3.22 -9.05
N HIS A 34 -16.17 -2.10 -8.40
CA HIS A 34 -17.05 -1.06 -8.91
C HIS A 34 -16.45 0.32 -8.60
N PRO A 35 -15.48 0.78 -9.40
CA PRO A 35 -14.76 2.03 -9.14
C PRO A 35 -15.59 3.26 -9.53
N ASN A 36 -16.73 3.44 -8.84
CA ASN A 36 -17.64 4.54 -9.10
C ASN A 36 -17.03 5.87 -8.66
N LEU A 37 -16.91 6.79 -9.61
CA LEU A 37 -16.44 8.15 -9.39
C LEU A 37 -17.56 9.15 -9.65
N ILE A 38 -17.60 10.19 -8.85
CA ILE A 38 -18.57 11.28 -8.96
C ILE A 38 -17.83 12.47 -9.57
N GLU A 39 -18.19 12.78 -10.82
CA GLU A 39 -17.60 13.90 -11.53
C GLU A 39 -18.08 15.23 -10.95
N VAL A 40 -17.17 16.20 -10.85
CA VAL A 40 -17.40 17.53 -10.30
C VAL A 40 -16.86 18.58 -11.25
N THR A 41 -17.67 19.59 -11.52
CA THR A 41 -17.20 20.80 -12.18
C THR A 41 -17.18 21.95 -11.18
N VAL A 42 -16.01 22.53 -10.98
CA VAL A 42 -15.81 23.71 -10.14
C VAL A 42 -15.64 24.93 -11.04
N THR A 43 -16.53 25.90 -10.91
CA THR A 43 -16.43 27.17 -11.63
C THR A 43 -16.09 28.27 -10.64
N VAL A 44 -14.97 28.95 -10.84
CA VAL A 44 -14.57 30.12 -10.04
C VAL A 44 -14.84 31.38 -10.88
N LYS A 45 -15.69 32.25 -10.37
CA LYS A 45 -16.02 33.51 -11.03
C LYS A 45 -15.62 34.70 -10.19
N ASN A 46 -14.94 35.64 -10.82
CA ASN A 46 -14.68 36.97 -10.27
C ASN A 46 -14.76 38.01 -11.40
N PRO A 47 -14.75 39.34 -11.10
CA PRO A 47 -14.87 40.36 -12.15
C PRO A 47 -13.80 40.36 -13.24
N VAL A 48 -12.72 39.58 -13.06
CA VAL A 48 -11.54 39.58 -13.96
C VAL A 48 -11.33 38.22 -14.63
N ILE A 49 -11.67 37.10 -13.95
CA ILE A 49 -11.36 35.75 -14.41
C ILE A 49 -12.55 34.84 -14.17
N ASP A 50 -12.91 34.07 -15.19
CA ASP A 50 -13.72 32.86 -15.08
C ASP A 50 -12.79 31.67 -15.31
N ASP A 51 -12.74 30.74 -14.34
CA ASP A 51 -11.96 29.51 -14.43
C ASP A 51 -12.86 28.30 -14.17
N VAL A 52 -12.65 27.23 -14.93
CA VAL A 52 -13.43 25.98 -14.83
C VAL A 52 -12.50 24.80 -14.67
N VAL A 53 -12.65 24.07 -13.57
CA VAL A 53 -11.90 22.86 -13.28
C VAL A 53 -12.85 21.66 -13.26
N HIS A 54 -12.50 20.63 -14.01
CA HIS A 54 -13.18 19.33 -13.96
C HIS A 54 -12.36 18.39 -13.06
N THR A 55 -13.02 17.83 -12.07
CA THR A 55 -12.43 16.92 -11.11
C THR A 55 -13.43 15.83 -10.72
N TYR A 56 -13.06 14.97 -9.79
CA TYR A 56 -13.93 13.91 -9.30
C TYR A 56 -13.62 13.60 -7.84
N PHE A 57 -14.47 12.80 -7.20
CA PHE A 57 -14.19 12.13 -5.94
C PHE A 57 -14.86 10.75 -5.89
N GLY A 58 -14.44 9.90 -4.99
CA GLY A 58 -15.07 8.61 -4.71
C GLY A 58 -15.58 8.54 -3.27
N LEU A 59 -16.79 8.01 -3.08
CA LEU A 59 -17.34 7.75 -1.74
C LEU A 59 -16.83 6.38 -1.27
N ARG A 60 -16.04 6.37 -0.21
CA ARG A 60 -15.43 5.16 0.32
C ARG A 60 -15.21 5.31 1.83
N ASP A 61 -15.45 4.24 2.58
CA ASP A 61 -15.08 4.09 3.98
C ASP A 61 -14.00 3.01 4.12
N ILE A 62 -12.93 3.31 4.87
CA ILE A 62 -11.91 2.34 5.25
C ILE A 62 -11.62 2.49 6.74
N ARG A 63 -11.66 1.39 7.49
CA ARG A 63 -11.42 1.42 8.92
C ARG A 63 -10.97 0.07 9.45
N VAL A 64 -10.47 0.09 10.68
CA VAL A 64 -10.19 -1.11 11.47
C VAL A 64 -11.30 -1.32 12.49
N GLU A 65 -11.82 -2.52 12.54
CA GLU A 65 -12.82 -2.92 13.53
C GLU A 65 -12.61 -4.39 13.92
N ASN A 66 -12.52 -4.68 15.23
CA ASN A 66 -12.34 -6.03 15.78
C ASN A 66 -11.15 -6.80 15.16
N GLY A 67 -10.02 -6.12 14.92
CA GLY A 67 -8.83 -6.70 14.34
C GLY A 67 -8.92 -7.05 12.84
N ALA A 68 -9.93 -6.53 12.15
CA ALA A 68 -10.10 -6.68 10.72
C ALA A 68 -10.09 -5.32 9.99
N VAL A 69 -9.64 -5.31 8.75
CA VAL A 69 -9.82 -4.16 7.85
C VAL A 69 -11.18 -4.27 7.19
N LEU A 70 -11.95 -3.19 7.27
CA LEU A 70 -13.24 -3.07 6.61
C LEU A 70 -13.15 -2.03 5.49
N LEU A 71 -13.59 -2.40 4.30
CA LEU A 71 -13.83 -1.48 3.19
C LEU A 71 -15.35 -1.38 3.01
N ASN A 72 -15.87 -0.16 3.05
CA ASN A 72 -17.32 0.11 2.91
C ASN A 72 -18.17 -0.74 3.88
N GLN A 73 -17.72 -0.88 5.14
CA GLN A 73 -18.36 -1.62 6.22
C GLN A 73 -18.31 -3.16 6.10
N ALA A 74 -17.68 -3.71 5.07
CA ALA A 74 -17.50 -5.14 4.90
C ALA A 74 -16.05 -5.56 5.14
N PRO A 75 -15.78 -6.71 5.79
CA PRO A 75 -14.43 -7.24 5.90
C PRO A 75 -13.79 -7.39 4.52
N PHE A 76 -12.59 -6.85 4.39
CA PHE A 76 -11.87 -6.80 3.12
C PHE A 76 -10.49 -7.43 3.24
N TYR A 77 -10.24 -8.48 2.45
CA TYR A 77 -8.94 -9.14 2.40
C TYR A 77 -8.04 -8.49 1.34
N GLN A 78 -6.96 -7.88 1.77
CA GLN A 78 -6.02 -7.19 0.90
C GLN A 78 -5.06 -8.19 0.25
N ARG A 79 -5.01 -8.20 -1.08
CA ARG A 79 -4.04 -8.94 -1.91
C ARG A 79 -3.20 -7.93 -2.64
N LEU A 80 -2.16 -7.43 -1.96
CA LEU A 80 -1.32 -6.38 -2.48
C LEU A 80 -0.08 -6.95 -3.16
N ILE A 81 0.45 -6.18 -4.09
CA ILE A 81 1.76 -6.35 -4.69
C ILE A 81 2.66 -5.18 -4.29
N LEU A 82 3.90 -5.46 -3.93
CA LEU A 82 4.91 -4.42 -3.74
C LEU A 82 5.36 -3.91 -5.10
N ASP A 83 5.37 -2.61 -5.26
CA ASP A 83 5.75 -1.97 -6.52
C ASP A 83 6.67 -0.77 -6.26
N GLN A 84 7.92 -0.89 -6.72
CA GLN A 84 8.91 0.17 -6.62
C GLN A 84 8.74 1.25 -7.70
N GLY A 85 7.98 0.98 -8.77
CA GLY A 85 7.74 1.93 -9.85
C GLY A 85 9.00 2.31 -10.60
N TYR A 86 9.76 1.32 -11.06
CA TYR A 86 10.96 1.49 -11.88
C TYR A 86 10.72 1.09 -13.32
N TRP A 87 11.30 1.86 -14.24
CA TRP A 87 11.31 1.57 -15.69
C TRP A 87 12.75 1.64 -16.20
N PRO A 88 13.18 0.70 -17.08
CA PRO A 88 14.58 0.65 -17.55
C PRO A 88 15.07 1.94 -18.20
N GLN A 89 14.18 2.64 -18.93
CA GLN A 89 14.54 3.81 -19.72
C GLN A 89 14.49 5.12 -18.92
N THR A 90 13.58 5.21 -17.95
CA THR A 90 13.23 6.47 -17.28
C THR A 90 13.39 6.43 -15.77
N LEU A 91 13.82 5.29 -15.22
CA LEU A 91 14.04 5.02 -13.80
C LEU A 91 12.75 5.21 -12.98
N LEU A 92 12.68 6.24 -12.16
CA LEU A 92 11.54 6.49 -11.26
C LEU A 92 10.34 7.18 -11.92
N THR A 93 10.50 7.65 -13.16
CA THR A 93 9.43 8.35 -13.88
C THR A 93 8.74 7.40 -14.85
N PRO A 94 7.40 7.26 -14.81
CA PRO A 94 6.69 6.49 -15.83
C PRO A 94 6.98 7.06 -17.23
N PRO A 95 7.27 6.23 -18.24
CA PRO A 95 7.54 6.74 -19.58
C PRO A 95 6.32 7.44 -20.20
N ASP A 96 5.13 6.93 -19.95
CA ASP A 96 3.85 7.46 -20.42
C ASP A 96 2.69 6.97 -19.54
N GLU A 97 1.46 7.34 -19.88
CA GLU A 97 0.27 6.90 -19.14
C GLU A 97 -0.11 5.45 -19.40
N GLU A 98 0.18 4.93 -20.58
CA GLU A 98 -0.05 3.54 -20.96
C GLU A 98 0.80 2.59 -20.11
N ALA A 99 2.03 2.98 -19.78
CA ALA A 99 2.89 2.21 -18.88
C ALA A 99 2.30 2.11 -17.46
N ILE A 100 1.73 3.21 -16.95
CA ILE A 100 1.04 3.22 -15.66
C ILE A 100 -0.17 2.27 -15.67
N GLN A 101 -1.01 2.39 -16.70
CA GLN A 101 -2.19 1.54 -16.85
C GLN A 101 -1.79 0.07 -16.99
N LYS A 102 -0.74 -0.23 -17.78
CA LYS A 102 -0.22 -1.59 -17.97
C LYS A 102 0.18 -2.23 -16.66
N ASP A 103 0.92 -1.53 -15.78
CA ASP A 103 1.34 -2.06 -14.49
C ASP A 103 0.13 -2.40 -13.60
N ILE A 104 -0.86 -1.52 -13.51
CA ILE A 104 -2.10 -1.76 -12.75
C ILE A 104 -2.88 -2.95 -13.34
N LEU A 105 -3.08 -3.00 -14.64
CA LEU A 105 -3.85 -4.06 -15.31
C LEU A 105 -3.16 -5.42 -15.21
N LEU A 106 -1.83 -5.48 -15.33
CA LEU A 106 -1.05 -6.70 -15.11
C LEU A 106 -1.19 -7.19 -13.68
N ALA A 107 -1.05 -6.30 -12.68
CA ALA A 107 -1.26 -6.66 -11.28
C ALA A 107 -2.67 -7.22 -11.03
N LYS A 108 -3.71 -6.57 -11.56
CA LYS A 108 -5.09 -7.06 -11.48
C LYS A 108 -5.27 -8.42 -12.16
N SER A 109 -4.66 -8.61 -13.34
CA SER A 109 -4.74 -9.88 -14.08
C SER A 109 -4.10 -11.05 -13.33
N MET A 110 -3.10 -10.79 -12.48
CA MET A 110 -2.49 -11.76 -11.58
C MET A 110 -3.29 -11.99 -10.29
N GLY A 111 -4.41 -11.27 -10.07
CA GLY A 111 -5.31 -11.48 -8.92
C GLY A 111 -5.07 -10.54 -7.73
N PHE A 112 -4.23 -9.54 -7.87
CA PHE A 112 -4.07 -8.50 -6.86
C PHE A 112 -5.21 -7.49 -6.92
N ASN A 113 -5.56 -6.90 -5.77
CA ASN A 113 -6.57 -5.85 -5.66
C ASN A 113 -5.97 -4.49 -5.27
N GLY A 114 -4.65 -4.41 -5.13
CA GLY A 114 -3.94 -3.18 -4.82
C GLY A 114 -2.42 -3.35 -4.84
N ALA A 115 -1.72 -2.23 -4.69
CA ALA A 115 -0.27 -2.17 -4.55
C ALA A 115 0.13 -1.37 -3.31
N ARG A 116 1.26 -1.74 -2.72
CA ARG A 116 2.03 -0.88 -1.84
C ARG A 116 3.14 -0.25 -2.67
N LYS A 117 3.11 1.08 -2.83
CA LYS A 117 4.12 1.84 -3.58
C LYS A 117 5.35 2.01 -2.69
N HIS A 118 6.31 1.12 -2.88
CA HIS A 118 7.43 0.95 -1.96
C HIS A 118 8.41 2.11 -2.02
N GLN A 119 8.54 2.81 -0.89
CA GLN A 119 9.46 3.93 -0.68
C GLN A 119 9.43 4.98 -1.82
N LYS A 120 8.23 5.25 -2.34
CA LYS A 120 8.04 6.16 -3.46
C LYS A 120 6.72 6.92 -3.33
N ILE A 121 6.79 8.25 -3.34
CA ILE A 121 5.65 9.11 -3.63
C ILE A 121 5.43 9.06 -5.14
N GLU A 122 4.44 8.31 -5.58
CA GLU A 122 4.25 8.01 -7.00
C GLU A 122 3.76 9.21 -7.81
N ASP A 123 3.88 9.13 -9.13
CA ASP A 123 3.33 10.09 -10.08
C ASP A 123 1.81 10.25 -9.86
N PRO A 124 1.26 11.47 -9.81
CA PRO A 124 -0.18 11.68 -9.58
C PRO A 124 -1.09 10.94 -10.56
N ARG A 125 -0.64 10.71 -11.81
CA ARG A 125 -1.38 9.94 -12.80
C ARG A 125 -1.56 8.46 -12.41
N TYR A 126 -0.68 7.91 -11.59
CA TYR A 126 -0.84 6.55 -11.07
C TYR A 126 -2.10 6.45 -10.19
N TYR A 127 -2.30 7.40 -9.28
CA TYR A 127 -3.49 7.44 -8.42
C TYR A 127 -4.76 7.69 -9.22
N TYR A 128 -4.69 8.56 -10.23
CA TYR A 128 -5.80 8.79 -11.16
C TYR A 128 -6.26 7.48 -11.85
N TRP A 129 -5.31 6.69 -12.37
CA TRP A 129 -5.63 5.42 -13.00
C TRP A 129 -6.01 4.34 -11.99
N ALA A 130 -5.43 4.33 -10.80
CA ALA A 130 -5.85 3.44 -9.71
C ALA A 130 -7.31 3.68 -9.31
N ASP A 131 -7.73 4.96 -9.23
CA ASP A 131 -9.12 5.32 -8.96
C ASP A 131 -10.07 4.81 -10.04
N ARG A 132 -9.71 5.00 -11.30
CA ARG A 132 -10.56 4.63 -12.45
C ARG A 132 -10.58 3.14 -12.74
N LEU A 133 -9.48 2.46 -12.52
CA LEU A 133 -9.36 1.02 -12.75
C LEU A 133 -9.75 0.18 -11.51
N GLY A 134 -10.04 0.79 -10.38
CA GLY A 134 -10.41 0.10 -9.16
C GLY A 134 -9.22 -0.69 -8.58
N PHE A 135 -8.17 0.00 -8.17
CA PHE A 135 -6.97 -0.62 -7.63
C PHE A 135 -6.52 0.11 -6.36
N LEU A 136 -6.45 -0.61 -5.24
CA LEU A 136 -6.10 -0.01 -3.96
C LEU A 136 -4.62 0.38 -3.92
N VAL A 137 -4.32 1.45 -3.19
CA VAL A 137 -2.94 1.94 -3.05
C VAL A 137 -2.61 2.20 -1.58
N TRP A 138 -1.47 1.69 -1.15
CA TRP A 138 -0.76 2.18 0.02
C TRP A 138 0.29 3.17 -0.45
N GLY A 139 0.17 4.41 0.00
CA GLY A 139 1.13 5.47 -0.31
C GLY A 139 2.25 5.48 0.72
N GLU A 140 3.49 5.43 0.27
CA GLU A 140 4.65 5.31 1.15
C GLU A 140 5.65 6.43 0.92
N LEU A 141 6.11 7.02 2.03
CA LEU A 141 7.15 8.03 2.02
C LEU A 141 8.53 7.38 1.85
N PRO A 142 9.38 7.85 0.93
CA PRO A 142 10.78 7.44 0.89
C PRO A 142 11.47 7.73 2.22
N SER A 143 12.08 6.71 2.81
CA SER A 143 12.74 6.84 4.11
C SER A 143 14.10 7.54 3.98
N ALA A 144 14.43 8.39 4.95
CA ALA A 144 15.78 8.92 5.09
C ALA A 144 16.76 7.81 5.49
N TYR A 145 18.07 7.99 5.20
CA TYR A 145 19.10 7.05 5.63
C TYR A 145 19.58 7.28 7.07
N CYS A 146 19.44 8.52 7.57
CA CYS A 146 19.96 8.95 8.86
C CYS A 146 18.86 9.63 9.68
N PHE A 147 18.93 9.46 11.00
CA PHE A 147 18.09 10.20 11.93
C PHE A 147 18.83 11.46 12.39
N ASN A 148 18.33 12.63 11.99
CA ASN A 148 18.81 13.95 12.39
C ASN A 148 17.71 15.00 12.19
N ASP A 149 17.94 16.22 12.67
CA ASP A 149 16.94 17.30 12.63
C ASP A 149 16.47 17.62 11.21
N ASN A 150 17.39 17.68 10.24
CA ASN A 150 17.06 17.96 8.84
C ASN A 150 16.20 16.85 8.23
N ALA A 151 16.50 15.57 8.52
CA ALA A 151 15.72 14.45 8.05
C ALA A 151 14.30 14.47 8.65
N MET A 152 14.16 14.78 9.93
CA MET A 152 12.85 14.90 10.58
C MET A 152 12.03 16.05 9.98
N GLU A 153 12.61 17.22 9.82
CA GLU A 153 11.93 18.40 9.24
C GLU A 153 11.48 18.13 7.80
N ASN A 154 12.38 17.60 6.96
CA ASN A 154 12.07 17.30 5.57
C ASN A 154 10.97 16.23 5.46
N SER A 155 11.06 15.14 6.21
CA SER A 155 10.06 14.08 6.16
C SER A 155 8.67 14.56 6.61
N ILE A 156 8.58 15.42 7.63
CA ILE A 156 7.30 16.00 8.09
C ILE A 156 6.70 16.87 6.99
N ARG A 157 7.54 17.72 6.34
CA ARG A 157 7.08 18.58 5.24
C ARG A 157 6.61 17.77 4.05
N GLU A 158 7.46 16.84 3.56
CA GLU A 158 7.14 16.01 2.41
C GLU A 158 5.92 15.13 2.64
N LEU A 159 5.77 14.57 3.85
CA LEU A 159 4.59 13.79 4.21
C LEU A 159 3.31 14.63 4.21
N THR A 160 3.39 15.88 4.68
CA THR A 160 2.27 16.82 4.65
C THR A 160 1.87 17.15 3.21
N GLU A 161 2.83 17.52 2.37
CA GLU A 161 2.62 17.83 0.95
C GLU A 161 2.09 16.61 0.18
N PHE A 162 2.58 15.41 0.50
CA PHE A 162 2.11 14.16 -0.08
C PHE A 162 0.63 13.90 0.23
N VAL A 163 0.24 14.02 1.50
CA VAL A 163 -1.17 13.85 1.89
C VAL A 163 -2.05 14.92 1.24
N GLU A 164 -1.64 16.19 1.26
CA GLU A 164 -2.40 17.28 0.65
C GLU A 164 -2.63 17.05 -0.84
N ARG A 165 -1.61 16.60 -1.57
CA ARG A 165 -1.70 16.31 -3.00
C ARG A 165 -2.68 15.17 -3.29
N ASP A 166 -2.60 14.09 -2.53
CA ASP A 166 -3.27 12.81 -2.87
C ASP A 166 -4.51 12.51 -2.01
N TYR A 167 -4.91 13.47 -1.16
CA TYR A 167 -6.05 13.33 -0.24
C TYR A 167 -7.34 12.91 -0.94
N ASN A 168 -7.60 13.41 -2.15
CA ASN A 168 -8.86 13.18 -2.85
C ASN A 168 -8.96 11.81 -3.55
N HIS A 169 -7.87 11.04 -3.65
CA HIS A 169 -7.87 9.76 -4.35
C HIS A 169 -8.55 8.65 -3.53
N PRO A 170 -9.70 8.10 -3.95
CA PRO A 170 -10.37 7.02 -3.21
C PRO A 170 -9.58 5.71 -3.19
N SER A 171 -8.72 5.46 -4.17
CA SER A 171 -7.84 4.29 -4.23
C SER A 171 -6.83 4.23 -3.09
N VAL A 172 -6.37 5.39 -2.59
CA VAL A 172 -5.43 5.43 -1.46
C VAL A 172 -6.16 5.06 -0.18
N ILE A 173 -5.75 3.97 0.48
CA ILE A 173 -6.40 3.44 1.69
C ILE A 173 -5.48 3.44 2.91
N ALA A 174 -4.18 3.55 2.72
CA ALA A 174 -3.21 3.58 3.81
C ALA A 174 -2.01 4.48 3.48
N TRP A 175 -1.42 5.04 4.52
CA TRP A 175 -0.17 5.79 4.50
C TRP A 175 0.92 5.03 5.27
N VAL A 176 2.12 5.02 4.72
CA VAL A 176 3.30 4.38 5.34
C VAL A 176 4.41 5.44 5.45
N PRO A 177 4.62 6.02 6.64
CA PRO A 177 5.64 7.05 6.82
C PRO A 177 7.06 6.50 6.99
N VAL A 178 7.21 5.24 7.44
CA VAL A 178 8.49 4.58 7.66
C VAL A 178 8.40 3.12 7.23
N ASN A 179 9.39 2.65 6.47
CA ASN A 179 9.58 1.25 6.13
C ASN A 179 10.81 0.69 6.86
N GLU A 180 10.68 -0.48 7.50
CA GLU A 180 11.78 -1.28 8.03
C GLU A 180 12.78 -0.52 8.91
N SER A 181 12.29 0.43 9.69
CA SER A 181 13.12 1.31 10.54
C SER A 181 14.19 2.10 9.77
N TRP A 182 14.07 2.23 8.44
CA TRP A 182 14.95 3.11 7.68
C TRP A 182 14.80 4.57 8.17
N GLY A 183 15.92 5.24 8.38
CA GLY A 183 15.96 6.59 8.96
C GLY A 183 15.78 6.64 10.48
N VAL A 184 15.31 5.55 11.09
CA VAL A 184 15.10 5.42 12.56
C VAL A 184 15.70 4.11 13.11
N ARG A 185 16.89 3.77 12.67
CA ARG A 185 17.53 2.45 12.91
C ARG A 185 17.71 2.07 14.39
N GLY A 186 17.60 3.00 15.30
CA GLY A 186 17.65 2.76 16.75
C GLY A 186 16.28 2.70 17.41
N VAL A 187 15.18 2.72 16.65
CA VAL A 187 13.80 2.81 17.16
C VAL A 187 13.47 1.70 18.17
N GLN A 188 14.12 0.54 18.06
CA GLN A 188 13.94 -0.58 19.00
C GLN A 188 14.07 -0.13 20.46
N ALA A 189 15.08 0.68 20.81
CA ALA A 189 15.33 1.13 22.18
C ALA A 189 15.40 2.66 22.33
N ASN A 190 15.56 3.40 21.23
CA ASN A 190 15.71 4.85 21.27
C ASN A 190 14.35 5.56 21.40
N ARG A 191 14.10 6.15 22.57
CA ARG A 191 12.85 6.83 22.90
C ARG A 191 12.55 8.04 22.00
N GLN A 192 13.58 8.77 21.54
CA GLN A 192 13.41 9.91 20.63
C GLN A 192 12.90 9.43 19.26
N GLN A 193 13.50 8.37 18.72
CA GLN A 193 13.06 7.80 17.44
C GLN A 193 11.65 7.19 17.54
N GLN A 194 11.31 6.54 18.65
CA GLN A 194 9.93 6.08 18.91
C GLN A 194 8.96 7.26 18.98
N ALA A 195 9.32 8.36 19.65
CA ALA A 195 8.50 9.58 19.70
C ALA A 195 8.31 10.19 18.31
N TYR A 196 9.34 10.19 17.49
CA TYR A 196 9.26 10.67 16.12
C TYR A 196 8.31 9.82 15.25
N VAL A 197 8.38 8.49 15.31
CA VAL A 197 7.45 7.60 14.58
C VAL A 197 6.00 7.86 15.03
N ARG A 198 5.76 8.03 16.34
CA ARG A 198 4.43 8.44 16.86
C ARG A 198 3.99 9.80 16.34
N THR A 199 4.92 10.75 16.23
CA THR A 199 4.62 12.06 15.67
C THR A 199 4.13 11.95 14.22
N LEU A 200 4.78 11.15 13.39
CA LEU A 200 4.35 10.91 12.02
C LEU A 200 2.97 10.23 11.95
N TYR A 201 2.71 9.26 12.83
CA TYR A 201 1.39 8.63 12.95
C TYR A 201 0.31 9.66 13.28
N TYR A 202 0.50 10.46 14.33
CA TYR A 202 -0.50 11.45 14.73
C TYR A 202 -0.63 12.61 13.74
N LEU A 203 0.45 12.99 13.06
CA LEU A 203 0.39 13.96 11.97
C LEU A 203 -0.53 13.44 10.84
N LEU A 204 -0.34 12.21 10.40
CA LEU A 204 -1.19 11.58 9.39
C LEU A 204 -2.65 11.50 9.82
N LYS A 205 -2.92 11.09 11.07
CA LYS A 205 -4.29 11.04 11.61
C LYS A 205 -4.91 12.43 11.76
N ALA A 206 -4.12 13.48 11.93
CA ALA A 206 -4.60 14.86 11.98
C ALA A 206 -4.91 15.42 10.58
N LEU A 207 -4.07 15.09 9.58
CA LEU A 207 -4.26 15.50 8.19
C LEU A 207 -5.36 14.68 7.50
N ASP A 208 -5.39 13.39 7.76
CA ASP A 208 -6.29 12.43 7.13
C ASP A 208 -6.79 11.38 8.13
N PRO A 209 -7.86 11.66 8.87
CA PRO A 209 -8.39 10.73 9.87
C PRO A 209 -9.06 9.49 9.27
N ALA A 210 -9.36 9.53 7.97
CA ALA A 210 -10.15 8.49 7.30
C ALA A 210 -9.32 7.31 6.81
N ARG A 211 -8.01 7.49 6.57
CA ARG A 211 -7.14 6.42 6.06
C ARG A 211 -6.37 5.73 7.18
N LEU A 212 -5.94 4.52 6.88
CA LEU A 212 -5.11 3.72 7.78
C LEU A 212 -3.66 4.22 7.77
N VAL A 213 -2.93 3.95 8.84
CA VAL A 213 -1.50 4.26 8.94
C VAL A 213 -0.75 3.02 9.41
N SER A 214 0.21 2.55 8.60
CA SER A 214 1.24 1.60 9.02
C SER A 214 2.47 2.40 9.44
N ALA A 215 2.62 2.65 10.73
CA ALA A 215 3.54 3.67 11.24
C ALA A 215 5.03 3.37 11.01
N ASN A 216 5.41 2.08 11.09
CA ASN A 216 6.72 1.54 10.69
C ASN A 216 6.46 0.15 10.13
N ASP A 217 6.45 0.02 8.82
CA ASP A 217 6.06 -1.21 8.17
C ASP A 217 7.13 -2.28 8.32
N GLY A 218 6.74 -3.47 8.78
CA GLY A 218 7.58 -4.65 8.88
C GLY A 218 7.95 -5.08 10.29
N TRP A 219 8.58 -4.24 11.10
CA TRP A 219 9.09 -4.57 12.43
C TRP A 219 9.32 -3.33 13.31
N GLU A 220 9.72 -3.56 14.57
CA GLU A 220 10.05 -2.53 15.57
C GLU A 220 8.99 -1.43 15.65
N GLN A 221 7.73 -1.86 15.55
CA GLN A 221 6.58 -0.95 15.49
C GLN A 221 6.34 -0.26 16.82
N VAL A 222 5.86 0.96 16.79
CA VAL A 222 5.25 1.60 17.96
C VAL A 222 3.82 1.08 18.13
N SER A 223 3.26 1.20 19.34
CA SER A 223 1.88 0.76 19.60
C SER A 223 0.83 1.58 18.83
N GLU A 224 1.19 2.80 18.46
CA GLU A 224 0.40 3.72 17.65
C GLU A 224 0.61 3.39 16.16
N THR A 225 -0.17 2.43 15.69
CA THR A 225 -0.28 1.99 14.27
C THR A 225 -1.66 1.40 14.07
N ASP A 226 -2.25 1.57 12.91
CA ASP A 226 -3.56 0.98 12.59
C ASP A 226 -3.43 -0.47 12.08
N ILE A 227 -2.22 -0.88 11.67
CA ILE A 227 -1.91 -2.19 11.08
C ILE A 227 -0.71 -2.78 11.81
N CYS A 228 -0.77 -4.06 12.14
CA CYS A 228 0.38 -4.85 12.55
C CYS A 228 1.00 -5.46 11.30
N ALA A 229 2.02 -4.81 10.77
CA ALA A 229 2.72 -5.19 9.56
C ALA A 229 3.85 -6.19 9.86
N VAL A 230 3.98 -7.22 9.03
CA VAL A 230 5.02 -8.26 9.19
C VAL A 230 5.75 -8.45 7.88
N HIS A 231 7.09 -8.37 7.90
CA HIS A 231 7.93 -8.81 6.79
C HIS A 231 8.51 -10.18 7.11
N ASP A 232 8.28 -11.16 6.27
CA ASP A 232 8.75 -12.53 6.45
C ASP A 232 9.11 -13.21 5.14
N TYR A 233 10.33 -13.03 4.72
CA TYR A 233 10.86 -13.68 3.53
C TYR A 233 11.18 -15.18 3.74
N ALA A 234 11.32 -15.62 5.02
CA ALA A 234 11.47 -17.05 5.37
C ALA A 234 10.15 -17.81 5.40
N LEU A 235 9.03 -17.16 5.07
CA LEU A 235 7.72 -17.78 5.11
C LEU A 235 7.64 -18.94 4.11
N SER A 236 7.47 -20.15 4.65
CA SER A 236 7.30 -21.40 3.92
C SER A 236 6.21 -22.24 4.59
N THR A 237 5.84 -23.35 3.99
CA THR A 237 4.92 -24.30 4.62
C THR A 237 5.45 -24.86 5.95
N GLU A 238 6.76 -24.99 6.10
CA GLU A 238 7.43 -25.50 7.29
C GLU A 238 7.44 -24.46 8.42
N THR A 239 7.54 -23.18 8.07
CA THR A 239 7.58 -22.07 9.04
C THR A 239 6.19 -21.47 9.31
N ALA A 240 5.18 -21.80 8.51
CA ALA A 240 3.84 -21.23 8.61
C ALA A 240 3.14 -21.52 9.95
N ASP A 241 3.52 -22.59 10.63
CA ASP A 241 2.94 -22.95 11.93
C ASP A 241 3.16 -21.90 13.01
N LYS A 242 4.19 -21.06 12.89
CA LYS A 242 4.40 -19.94 13.82
C LYS A 242 3.25 -18.94 13.82
N TYR A 243 2.46 -18.88 12.74
CA TYR A 243 1.31 -18.00 12.59
C TYR A 243 -0.02 -18.61 13.07
N ASN A 244 -0.02 -19.85 13.60
CA ASN A 244 -1.22 -20.47 14.16
C ASN A 244 -1.63 -19.88 15.51
N ASP A 245 -0.68 -19.23 16.20
CA ASP A 245 -0.86 -18.67 17.52
C ASP A 245 -0.46 -17.18 17.53
N LEU A 246 -1.32 -16.34 18.10
CA LEU A 246 -1.08 -14.90 18.16
C LEU A 246 0.17 -14.56 18.99
N GLU A 247 0.38 -15.23 20.12
CA GLU A 247 1.58 -15.02 20.95
C GLU A 247 2.86 -15.38 20.20
N ARG A 248 2.80 -16.44 19.39
CA ARG A 248 3.93 -16.82 18.52
C ARG A 248 4.17 -15.79 17.42
N ILE A 249 3.10 -15.26 16.80
CA ILE A 249 3.23 -14.17 15.80
C ILE A 249 3.91 -12.97 16.44
N LEU A 250 3.41 -12.52 17.58
CA LEU A 250 3.93 -11.33 18.28
C LEU A 250 5.34 -11.52 18.83
N GLY A 251 5.71 -12.75 19.19
CA GLY A 251 7.07 -13.11 19.60
C GLY A 251 8.00 -13.45 18.44
N THR A 252 7.52 -13.39 17.19
CA THR A 252 8.32 -13.73 16.02
C THR A 252 9.33 -12.61 15.73
N TYR A 253 10.56 -13.02 15.53
CA TYR A 253 11.58 -12.18 14.94
C TYR A 253 11.47 -12.29 13.41
N SER A 254 11.31 -11.15 12.76
CA SER A 254 11.51 -11.04 11.33
C SER A 254 12.93 -10.52 11.09
N GLU A 255 13.72 -11.18 10.28
CA GLU A 255 15.11 -10.79 10.01
C GLU A 255 15.94 -10.49 11.28
N SER A 256 15.72 -11.26 12.37
CA SER A 256 16.29 -11.05 13.71
C SER A 256 15.83 -9.79 14.44
N ARG A 257 14.75 -9.16 14.02
CA ARG A 257 14.18 -7.96 14.64
C ARG A 257 12.85 -8.26 15.34
N MET A 258 12.63 -7.59 16.47
CA MET A 258 11.37 -7.66 17.21
C MET A 258 10.23 -7.00 16.40
N LEU A 259 9.04 -7.58 16.47
CA LEU A 259 7.88 -7.01 15.81
C LEU A 259 7.46 -5.65 16.40
N PHE A 260 7.62 -5.47 17.72
CA PHE A 260 7.38 -4.19 18.40
C PHE A 260 8.65 -3.70 19.10
N ALA A 261 8.85 -2.38 19.10
CA ALA A 261 9.93 -1.72 19.81
C ALA A 261 9.73 -1.80 21.32
N GLU A 262 10.80 -1.67 22.11
CA GLU A 262 10.75 -1.72 23.57
C GLU A 262 9.72 -0.76 24.17
N GLY A 263 8.91 -1.28 25.09
CA GLY A 263 7.83 -0.54 25.74
C GLY A 263 6.60 -0.31 24.88
N ASN A 264 6.53 -0.96 23.72
CA ASN A 264 5.38 -1.00 22.82
C ASN A 264 4.78 -2.41 22.75
N ALA A 265 3.51 -2.50 22.38
CA ALA A 265 2.80 -3.75 22.36
C ALA A 265 1.67 -3.74 21.30
N TYR A 266 1.30 -4.92 20.85
CA TYR A 266 0.13 -5.16 20.05
C TYR A 266 -1.15 -4.74 20.79
N ARG A 267 -2.06 -4.05 20.11
CA ARG A 267 -3.34 -3.55 20.67
C ARG A 267 -4.56 -4.04 19.91
N GLY A 268 -4.46 -5.16 19.20
CA GLY A 268 -5.57 -5.72 18.43
C GLY A 268 -5.68 -5.23 16.99
N GLN A 269 -4.61 -4.67 16.44
CA GLN A 269 -4.56 -4.25 15.03
C GLN A 269 -4.73 -5.45 14.09
N PRO A 270 -5.32 -5.27 12.89
CA PRO A 270 -5.29 -6.29 11.86
C PRO A 270 -3.84 -6.64 11.49
N ILE A 271 -3.56 -7.93 11.35
CA ILE A 271 -2.22 -8.42 10.98
C ILE A 271 -2.18 -8.62 9.47
N LEU A 272 -1.17 -8.06 8.83
CA LEU A 272 -0.87 -8.27 7.41
C LEU A 272 0.58 -8.71 7.23
N ILE A 273 0.83 -9.67 6.35
CA ILE A 273 2.18 -9.96 5.86
C ILE A 273 2.48 -8.97 4.74
N THR A 274 3.13 -7.87 5.08
CA THR A 274 3.33 -6.74 4.16
C THR A 274 4.56 -6.85 3.27
N GLU A 275 5.43 -7.84 3.54
CA GLU A 275 6.42 -8.31 2.60
C GLU A 275 6.67 -9.81 2.79
N PHE A 276 6.66 -10.55 1.71
CA PHE A 276 7.04 -11.97 1.67
C PHE A 276 7.30 -12.41 0.23
N GLY A 277 7.85 -13.60 0.09
CA GLY A 277 8.16 -14.18 -1.22
C GLY A 277 9.56 -13.79 -1.65
N GLY A 278 9.71 -12.76 -2.46
CA GLY A 278 11.02 -12.31 -2.91
C GLY A 278 11.87 -13.39 -3.60
N ILE A 279 11.20 -14.43 -4.14
CA ILE A 279 11.86 -15.58 -4.75
C ILE A 279 12.42 -15.12 -6.09
N SER A 280 13.75 -15.11 -6.20
CA SER A 280 14.38 -14.83 -7.48
C SER A 280 14.10 -15.97 -8.46
N PHE A 281 13.73 -15.57 -9.65
CA PHE A 281 13.50 -16.46 -10.79
C PHE A 281 13.94 -15.70 -12.03
N ALA A 282 15.13 -16.01 -12.52
CA ALA A 282 15.70 -15.40 -13.72
C ALA A 282 15.88 -16.46 -14.79
N ASP A 283 15.66 -16.07 -16.01
CA ASP A 283 16.22 -16.76 -17.18
C ASP A 283 17.76 -16.72 -17.09
N ASP A 284 18.46 -17.75 -17.52
CA ASP A 284 19.92 -17.95 -17.41
C ASP A 284 20.79 -16.74 -17.88
N SER A 285 20.16 -15.74 -18.51
CA SER A 285 20.82 -14.56 -19.07
C SER A 285 21.04 -13.42 -18.06
N LYS A 286 20.30 -13.34 -16.94
CA LYS A 286 20.41 -12.25 -15.95
C LYS A 286 20.95 -12.76 -14.62
N LYS A 287 22.15 -12.31 -14.25
CA LYS A 287 22.68 -12.48 -12.90
C LYS A 287 22.04 -11.43 -11.98
N GLY A 288 21.32 -11.89 -10.98
CA GLY A 288 20.69 -11.03 -9.99
C GLY A 288 20.49 -11.76 -8.68
N TRP A 289 19.80 -11.12 -7.73
CA TRP A 289 19.53 -11.67 -6.41
C TRP A 289 18.03 -11.61 -6.06
N GLY A 290 17.64 -12.40 -5.10
CA GLY A 290 16.37 -12.36 -4.40
C GLY A 290 16.63 -12.69 -2.93
N TYR A 291 15.60 -12.68 -2.10
CA TYR A 291 15.76 -12.83 -0.64
C TYR A 291 16.10 -14.26 -0.20
N TYR A 292 15.85 -15.26 -1.05
CA TYR A 292 16.18 -16.67 -0.76
C TYR A 292 16.67 -17.37 -2.01
N LYS A 293 16.96 -18.70 -1.87
CA LYS A 293 17.40 -19.54 -2.98
C LYS A 293 16.49 -19.31 -4.19
N SER A 294 17.10 -19.00 -5.34
CA SER A 294 16.42 -18.87 -6.61
C SER A 294 15.62 -20.12 -6.95
N ALA A 295 14.47 -19.95 -7.58
CA ALA A 295 13.78 -21.05 -8.23
C ALA A 295 14.47 -21.40 -9.55
N GLU A 296 14.66 -22.69 -9.80
CA GLU A 296 15.31 -23.19 -11.03
C GLU A 296 14.30 -23.38 -12.18
N SER A 297 12.99 -23.36 -11.86
CA SER A 297 11.92 -23.49 -12.85
C SER A 297 10.63 -22.80 -12.40
N ARG A 298 9.71 -22.62 -13.35
CA ARG A 298 8.34 -22.11 -13.07
C ARG A 298 7.58 -23.02 -12.11
N GLU A 299 7.74 -24.33 -12.30
CA GLU A 299 7.10 -25.36 -11.49
C GLU A 299 7.60 -25.30 -10.06
N GLU A 300 8.90 -25.13 -9.86
CA GLU A 300 9.47 -24.96 -8.51
C GLU A 300 8.98 -23.68 -7.86
N PHE A 301 8.97 -22.56 -8.58
CA PHE A 301 8.44 -21.28 -8.09
C PHE A 301 7.00 -21.44 -7.60
N LEU A 302 6.12 -22.02 -8.42
CA LEU A 302 4.71 -22.23 -8.07
C LEU A 302 4.54 -23.25 -6.93
N ALA A 303 5.37 -24.30 -6.90
CA ALA A 303 5.35 -25.30 -5.82
C ALA A 303 5.76 -24.72 -4.47
N ARG A 304 6.67 -23.76 -4.43
CA ARG A 304 7.08 -23.06 -3.21
C ARG A 304 6.05 -22.04 -2.75
N LEU A 305 5.52 -21.23 -3.66
CA LEU A 305 4.65 -20.10 -3.33
C LEU A 305 3.19 -20.52 -3.09
N GLY A 306 2.66 -21.44 -3.89
CA GLY A 306 1.26 -21.82 -3.85
C GLY A 306 0.76 -22.31 -2.48
N PRO A 307 1.47 -23.20 -1.76
CA PRO A 307 1.10 -23.63 -0.42
C PRO A 307 1.08 -22.49 0.61
N VAL A 308 2.04 -21.58 0.56
CA VAL A 308 2.11 -20.40 1.43
C VAL A 308 0.87 -19.51 1.25
N LEU A 309 0.53 -19.20 0.00
CA LEU A 309 -0.65 -18.39 -0.30
C LEU A 309 -1.96 -19.07 0.13
N ARG A 310 -2.07 -20.40 -0.05
CA ARG A 310 -3.22 -21.15 0.47
C ARG A 310 -3.32 -21.07 1.98
N TYR A 311 -2.20 -21.14 2.68
CA TYR A 311 -2.17 -20.98 4.14
C TYR A 311 -2.64 -19.58 4.56
N LEU A 312 -2.06 -18.53 3.99
CA LEU A 312 -2.42 -17.13 4.32
C LEU A 312 -3.92 -16.86 4.10
N LYS A 313 -4.49 -17.38 3.01
CA LYS A 313 -5.92 -17.22 2.70
C LYS A 313 -6.84 -18.00 3.63
N LYS A 314 -6.44 -19.19 4.05
CA LYS A 314 -7.24 -20.02 4.96
C LYS A 314 -7.17 -19.53 6.40
N SER A 315 -6.08 -18.89 6.78
CA SER A 315 -5.91 -18.34 8.11
C SER A 315 -6.79 -17.10 8.29
N ARG A 316 -7.70 -17.16 9.27
CA ARG A 316 -8.55 -16.00 9.63
C ARG A 316 -7.82 -14.94 10.44
N LYS A 317 -6.51 -15.10 10.67
CA LYS A 317 -5.67 -14.19 11.47
C LYS A 317 -5.12 -13.04 10.66
N PHE A 318 -5.05 -13.21 9.33
CA PHE A 318 -4.51 -12.18 8.44
C PHE A 318 -5.64 -11.43 7.72
N SER A 319 -5.52 -10.12 7.69
CA SER A 319 -6.39 -9.23 6.89
C SER A 319 -5.87 -9.02 5.47
N GLY A 320 -4.75 -9.62 5.14
CA GLY A 320 -4.17 -9.54 3.80
C GLY A 320 -2.69 -9.85 3.75
N TYR A 321 -2.15 -9.68 2.56
CA TYR A 321 -0.73 -9.82 2.27
C TYR A 321 -0.27 -8.82 1.19
N CYS A 322 1.04 -8.57 1.11
CA CYS A 322 1.70 -7.88 0.02
C CYS A 322 2.90 -8.72 -0.46
N TYR A 323 2.85 -9.17 -1.71
CA TYR A 323 3.91 -10.00 -2.30
C TYR A 323 5.05 -9.14 -2.86
N THR A 324 6.30 -9.52 -2.62
CA THR A 324 7.48 -8.87 -3.16
C THR A 324 8.02 -9.65 -4.35
N GLN A 325 7.91 -9.16 -5.62
CA GLN A 325 7.39 -7.87 -6.03
C GLN A 325 6.78 -7.91 -7.45
N LEU A 326 6.31 -6.77 -7.97
CA LEU A 326 5.67 -6.68 -9.28
C LEU A 326 6.65 -6.95 -10.42
N THR A 327 7.71 -6.14 -10.50
CA THR A 327 8.71 -6.23 -11.58
C THR A 327 10.10 -6.45 -11.01
N ASP A 328 11.00 -6.99 -11.82
CA ASP A 328 12.43 -6.88 -11.55
C ASP A 328 12.86 -5.42 -11.48
N VAL A 329 13.82 -5.12 -10.61
CA VAL A 329 14.43 -3.80 -10.48
C VAL A 329 15.95 -3.97 -10.50
N MET A 330 16.58 -3.63 -11.63
CA MET A 330 18.02 -3.74 -11.82
C MET A 330 18.54 -5.18 -11.51
N GLN A 331 19.31 -5.35 -10.40
CA GLN A 331 19.86 -6.64 -9.97
C GLN A 331 18.89 -7.44 -9.08
N GLU A 332 17.81 -6.85 -8.64
CA GLU A 332 16.78 -7.52 -7.86
C GLU A 332 15.80 -8.24 -8.81
N VAL A 333 16.00 -9.55 -8.99
CA VAL A 333 15.29 -10.35 -10.02
C VAL A 333 14.20 -11.24 -9.43
N ASN A 334 13.46 -10.71 -8.46
CA ASN A 334 12.38 -11.39 -7.74
C ASN A 334 10.97 -10.90 -8.14
N GLY A 335 10.86 -10.10 -9.19
CA GLY A 335 9.57 -9.68 -9.75
C GLY A 335 8.79 -10.85 -10.36
N LEU A 336 7.46 -10.75 -10.35
CA LEU A 336 6.57 -11.64 -11.13
C LEU A 336 6.67 -11.36 -12.63
N LEU A 337 7.04 -10.14 -12.95
CA LEU A 337 7.31 -9.64 -14.29
C LEU A 337 8.79 -9.29 -14.42
N THR A 338 9.31 -9.34 -15.64
CA THR A 338 10.62 -8.75 -15.96
C THR A 338 10.57 -7.23 -15.82
N GLU A 339 11.72 -6.55 -15.90
CA GLU A 339 11.77 -5.08 -15.92
C GLU A 339 11.01 -4.47 -17.11
N ASP A 340 10.86 -5.22 -18.21
CA ASP A 340 10.09 -4.84 -19.42
C ASP A 340 8.60 -5.22 -19.32
N ARG A 341 8.14 -5.70 -18.17
CA ARG A 341 6.74 -6.09 -17.88
C ARG A 341 6.31 -7.35 -18.65
N GLU A 342 7.25 -8.25 -18.95
CA GLU A 342 6.93 -9.57 -19.48
C GLU A 342 6.69 -10.57 -18.33
N PRO A 343 5.56 -11.29 -18.32
CA PRO A 343 5.28 -12.26 -17.28
C PRO A 343 6.28 -13.42 -17.27
N LYS A 344 6.92 -13.68 -16.12
CA LYS A 344 7.82 -14.82 -15.94
C LYS A 344 7.08 -16.15 -15.80
N VAL A 345 5.83 -16.09 -15.37
CA VAL A 345 4.90 -17.21 -15.25
C VAL A 345 3.59 -16.81 -15.94
N PRO A 346 2.87 -17.74 -16.61
CA PRO A 346 1.57 -17.41 -17.22
C PRO A 346 0.61 -16.75 -16.24
N LEU A 347 -0.04 -15.67 -16.66
CA LEU A 347 -0.89 -14.84 -15.81
C LEU A 347 -2.03 -15.64 -15.15
N GLU A 348 -2.59 -16.63 -15.85
CA GLU A 348 -3.66 -17.50 -15.35
C GLU A 348 -3.18 -18.35 -14.16
N GLN A 349 -1.93 -18.82 -14.22
CA GLN A 349 -1.33 -19.61 -13.14
C GLN A 349 -1.05 -18.71 -11.91
N LEU A 350 -0.56 -17.50 -12.15
CA LEU A 350 -0.39 -16.51 -11.07
C LEU A 350 -1.75 -16.15 -10.45
N LYS A 351 -2.75 -15.89 -11.28
CA LYS A 351 -4.11 -15.60 -10.81
C LYS A 351 -4.69 -16.74 -9.96
N ALA A 352 -4.49 -17.99 -10.37
CA ALA A 352 -4.96 -19.16 -9.64
C ALA A 352 -4.36 -19.21 -8.23
N ILE A 353 -3.07 -18.90 -8.05
CA ILE A 353 -2.44 -18.94 -6.72
C ILE A 353 -2.71 -17.66 -5.91
N PHE A 354 -2.72 -16.46 -6.51
CA PHE A 354 -2.93 -15.21 -5.78
C PHE A 354 -4.41 -14.90 -5.52
N ALA A 355 -5.32 -15.13 -6.45
CA ALA A 355 -6.75 -14.94 -6.22
C ALA A 355 -7.40 -16.13 -5.50
N GLY A 356 -6.89 -17.36 -5.71
CA GLY A 356 -7.46 -18.58 -5.11
C GLY A 356 -8.72 -19.05 -5.82
N GLN A 357 -8.77 -18.88 -7.12
CA GLN A 357 -9.83 -19.42 -7.99
C GLN A 357 -9.41 -20.75 -8.57
#